data_b4eaf9157704e2e6dc5f1c652c2dfe82
#
_entry.id   b4eaf9157704e2e6dc5f1c652c2dfe82
#
_cell.length_a   1.000
_cell.length_b   1.000
_cell.length_c   1.000
_cell.angle_alpha   90.00
_cell.angle_beta   90.00
_cell.angle_gamma   90.00
#
_symmetry.space_group_name_H-M   'P 1'
#
loop_
_entity.id
_entity.type
_entity.pdbx_description
1 polymer ?
#
loop_
_entity_poly.entity_id
_entity_poly.type
_entity_poly.pdbx_seq_one_letter_code
_entity_poly.pdbx_strand_id
1 'polypeptide(L)'
;MTFKNQMEKAIKEYLAPLGFKYNAKKYAYIRYFNEDLTQSISYADENHYRKHYYFLRTSATVTSNLLNIILYEVTDGLMDYRGGRESPAYLNTLDGKEVIHTEFMGERPMEENIADFDRMYKKEVLQVFDKFKTTKDVFLCPLREEFFNPYNRPYVWYYVPLAFYFNSEFDKAFEYIQERLDIEYKMIERFGPHESATQTINIYEAIRKNLKQWIAERRQFKIDDEYLPIFNEQEANSLSESLQKMKSIVGKLLKNE
;
A
#
# COMPACT_ATOMS: atom_id res chain seq x y z
N MET A 1 -38.91 5.13 0.66
CA MET A 1 -37.45 4.89 0.60
C MET A 1 -36.79 6.05 1.32
N THR A 2 -35.84 5.77 2.25
CA THR A 2 -35.12 6.83 2.96
C THR A 2 -34.18 7.57 1.99
N PHE A 3 -33.79 8.81 2.30
CA PHE A 3 -32.83 9.56 1.47
C PHE A 3 -31.49 8.82 1.35
N LYS A 4 -31.02 8.19 2.43
CA LYS A 4 -29.83 7.33 2.41
C LYS A 4 -29.94 6.24 1.36
N ASN A 5 -31.03 5.50 1.32
CA ASN A 5 -31.23 4.42 0.34
C ASN A 5 -31.32 4.97 -1.10
N GLN A 6 -31.83 6.18 -1.30
CA GLN A 6 -31.85 6.83 -2.61
C GLN A 6 -30.45 7.21 -3.05
N MET A 7 -29.64 7.79 -2.16
CA MET A 7 -28.24 8.13 -2.39
C MET A 7 -27.41 6.87 -2.74
N GLU A 8 -27.48 5.83 -1.91
CA GLU A 8 -26.75 4.58 -2.15
C GLU A 8 -27.13 3.94 -3.48
N LYS A 9 -28.42 3.95 -3.83
CA LYS A 9 -28.92 3.47 -5.12
C LYS A 9 -28.34 4.31 -6.27
N ALA A 10 -28.39 5.64 -6.17
CA ALA A 10 -27.91 6.54 -7.20
C ALA A 10 -26.38 6.40 -7.41
N ILE A 11 -25.58 6.29 -6.36
CA ILE A 11 -24.14 6.01 -6.45
C ILE A 11 -23.87 4.67 -7.12
N LYS A 12 -24.63 3.62 -6.77
CA LYS A 12 -24.52 2.30 -7.39
C LYS A 12 -24.84 2.36 -8.88
N GLU A 13 -25.92 3.06 -9.27
CA GLU A 13 -26.32 3.23 -10.68
C GLU A 13 -25.30 4.04 -11.46
N TYR A 14 -24.65 5.03 -10.83
CA TYR A 14 -23.57 5.80 -11.44
C TYR A 14 -22.31 4.96 -11.66
N LEU A 15 -21.89 4.14 -10.68
CA LEU A 15 -20.66 3.37 -10.74
C LEU A 15 -20.76 2.08 -11.57
N ALA A 16 -21.96 1.51 -11.73
CA ALA A 16 -22.17 0.27 -12.46
C ALA A 16 -21.72 0.30 -13.94
N PRO A 17 -22.06 1.32 -14.75
CA PRO A 17 -21.59 1.40 -16.14
C PRO A 17 -20.07 1.64 -16.24
N LEU A 18 -19.42 2.11 -15.17
CA LEU A 18 -17.96 2.24 -15.06
C LEU A 18 -17.26 0.91 -14.70
N GLY A 19 -18.03 -0.18 -14.60
CA GLY A 19 -17.54 -1.53 -14.32
C GLY A 19 -17.40 -1.86 -12.83
N PHE A 20 -17.81 -0.98 -11.92
CA PHE A 20 -17.75 -1.24 -10.49
C PHE A 20 -18.94 -2.06 -9.99
N LYS A 21 -18.65 -3.02 -9.11
CA LYS A 21 -19.64 -3.82 -8.42
C LYS A 21 -19.48 -3.66 -6.91
N TYR A 22 -20.59 -3.48 -6.19
CA TYR A 22 -20.54 -3.39 -4.74
C TYR A 22 -20.18 -4.74 -4.11
N ASN A 23 -19.20 -4.72 -3.23
CA ASN A 23 -18.78 -5.88 -2.43
C ASN A 23 -19.11 -5.63 -0.97
N ALA A 24 -20.15 -6.31 -0.45
CA ALA A 24 -20.61 -6.11 0.92
C ALA A 24 -19.61 -6.53 1.99
N LYS A 25 -18.71 -7.49 1.70
CA LYS A 25 -17.68 -7.93 2.65
C LYS A 25 -16.58 -6.87 2.84
N LYS A 26 -16.32 -6.09 1.80
CA LYS A 26 -15.29 -5.04 1.80
C LYS A 26 -15.87 -3.64 1.99
N TYR A 27 -17.21 -3.51 2.02
CA TYR A 27 -17.91 -2.23 2.05
C TYR A 27 -17.40 -1.25 0.99
N ALA A 28 -17.15 -1.75 -0.23
CA ALA A 28 -16.53 -1.01 -1.31
C ALA A 28 -17.10 -1.40 -2.67
N TYR A 29 -17.06 -0.48 -3.62
CA TYR A 29 -17.27 -0.75 -5.03
C TYR A 29 -15.96 -1.17 -5.65
N ILE A 30 -15.93 -2.33 -6.31
CA ILE A 30 -14.72 -2.97 -6.82
C ILE A 30 -14.83 -3.16 -8.32
N ARG A 31 -13.73 -2.86 -9.02
CA ARG A 31 -13.52 -3.18 -10.42
C ARG A 31 -12.19 -3.89 -10.60
N TYR A 32 -12.17 -5.03 -11.27
CA TYR A 32 -10.93 -5.68 -11.71
C TYR A 32 -10.43 -4.94 -12.95
N PHE A 33 -9.26 -4.33 -12.85
CA PHE A 33 -8.67 -3.55 -13.93
C PHE A 33 -7.91 -4.45 -14.91
N ASN A 34 -7.18 -5.43 -14.38
CA ASN A 34 -6.51 -6.50 -15.11
C ASN A 34 -6.42 -7.76 -14.21
N GLU A 35 -5.60 -8.75 -14.58
CA GLU A 35 -5.43 -9.99 -13.81
C GLU A 35 -4.85 -9.78 -12.41
N ASP A 36 -4.01 -8.75 -12.22
CA ASP A 36 -3.37 -8.42 -10.95
C ASP A 36 -4.05 -7.26 -10.22
N LEU A 37 -4.39 -6.19 -10.94
CA LEU A 37 -4.83 -4.94 -10.32
C LEU A 37 -6.33 -4.88 -10.09
N THR A 38 -6.69 -4.52 -8.87
CA THR A 38 -8.06 -4.25 -8.44
C THR A 38 -8.18 -2.78 -8.03
N GLN A 39 -9.14 -2.08 -8.62
CA GLN A 39 -9.51 -0.72 -8.25
C GLN A 39 -10.71 -0.76 -7.32
N SER A 40 -10.68 0.00 -6.24
CA SER A 40 -11.82 0.08 -5.33
C SER A 40 -12.13 1.50 -4.91
N ILE A 41 -13.42 1.74 -4.66
CA ILE A 41 -13.96 2.98 -4.12
C ILE A 41 -14.76 2.62 -2.89
N SER A 42 -14.39 3.18 -1.76
CA SER A 42 -15.19 3.10 -0.53
C SER A 42 -15.58 4.49 -0.09
N TYR A 43 -16.66 4.60 0.64
CA TYR A 43 -17.04 5.83 1.29
C TYR A 43 -17.57 5.55 2.70
N ALA A 44 -17.28 6.49 3.60
CA ALA A 44 -17.91 6.57 4.92
C ALA A 44 -18.89 7.73 4.90
N ASP A 45 -20.10 7.48 5.40
CA ASP A 45 -21.07 8.55 5.62
C ASP A 45 -20.85 9.17 7.00
N GLU A 46 -20.54 10.44 7.03
CA GLU A 46 -20.47 11.24 8.25
C GLU A 46 -21.75 12.07 8.36
N ASN A 47 -22.82 11.47 8.88
CA ASN A 47 -24.05 12.19 9.15
C ASN A 47 -24.08 12.67 10.61
N HIS A 48 -23.62 13.91 10.83
CA HIS A 48 -23.48 14.32 12.20
C HIS A 48 -24.67 15.10 12.78
N TYR A 49 -25.50 15.81 12.01
CA TYR A 49 -26.46 16.71 12.64
C TYR A 49 -27.74 17.09 11.84
N ARG A 50 -27.86 16.69 10.58
CA ARG A 50 -29.02 17.09 9.74
C ARG A 50 -29.73 15.90 9.13
N LYS A 51 -31.03 15.78 9.30
CA LYS A 51 -31.83 14.83 8.51
C LYS A 51 -31.62 15.14 7.01
N HIS A 52 -31.33 14.10 6.24
CA HIS A 52 -31.13 14.19 4.79
C HIS A 52 -29.91 14.99 4.32
N TYR A 53 -28.88 15.09 5.16
CA TYR A 53 -27.58 15.61 4.77
C TYR A 53 -26.52 14.55 5.03
N TYR A 54 -25.77 14.16 4.02
CA TYR A 54 -24.70 13.19 4.10
C TYR A 54 -23.41 13.76 3.53
N PHE A 55 -22.40 13.71 4.33
CA PHE A 55 -21.04 14.05 3.96
C PHE A 55 -20.29 12.75 3.69
N LEU A 56 -19.98 12.49 2.42
CA LEU A 56 -19.30 11.28 2.03
C LEU A 56 -17.79 11.50 1.99
N ARG A 57 -17.09 10.82 2.87
CA ARG A 57 -15.63 10.69 2.78
C ARG A 57 -15.31 9.53 1.85
N THR A 58 -14.81 9.84 0.67
CA THR A 58 -14.51 8.86 -0.37
C THR A 58 -13.03 8.49 -0.34
N SER A 59 -12.73 7.21 -0.49
CA SER A 59 -11.38 6.68 -0.65
C SER A 59 -11.30 5.91 -1.97
N ALA A 60 -10.24 6.14 -2.73
CA ALA A 60 -9.91 5.38 -3.92
C ALA A 60 -8.62 4.59 -3.67
N THR A 61 -8.62 3.31 -4.02
CA THR A 61 -7.45 2.45 -3.85
C THR A 61 -7.18 1.60 -5.08
N VAL A 62 -5.91 1.34 -5.35
CA VAL A 62 -5.47 0.33 -6.32
C VAL A 62 -4.66 -0.72 -5.57
N THR A 63 -5.05 -1.99 -5.70
CA THR A 63 -4.43 -3.12 -5.01
C THR A 63 -3.81 -4.06 -6.04
N SER A 64 -2.58 -4.51 -5.82
CA SER A 64 -1.95 -5.61 -6.56
C SER A 64 -2.04 -6.90 -5.75
N ASN A 65 -2.57 -7.97 -6.35
CA ASN A 65 -2.59 -9.29 -5.73
C ASN A 65 -1.17 -9.86 -5.63
N LEU A 66 -0.34 -9.63 -6.65
CA LEU A 66 1.06 -10.09 -6.67
C LEU A 66 1.86 -9.44 -5.54
N LEU A 67 1.72 -8.11 -5.33
CA LEU A 67 2.40 -7.44 -4.25
C LEU A 67 1.98 -7.98 -2.87
N ASN A 68 0.71 -8.30 -2.69
CA ASN A 68 0.23 -8.90 -1.44
C ASN A 68 0.82 -10.28 -1.20
N ILE A 69 0.97 -11.11 -2.26
CA ILE A 69 1.62 -12.42 -2.18
C ILE A 69 3.10 -12.26 -1.80
N ILE A 70 3.80 -11.33 -2.45
CA ILE A 70 5.21 -11.06 -2.18
C ILE A 70 5.40 -10.53 -0.76
N LEU A 71 4.53 -9.64 -0.28
CA LEU A 71 4.59 -9.13 1.08
C LEU A 71 4.36 -10.26 2.11
N TYR A 72 3.38 -11.13 1.88
CA TYR A 72 3.16 -12.30 2.72
C TYR A 72 4.42 -13.17 2.79
N GLU A 73 5.06 -13.42 1.67
CA GLU A 73 6.27 -14.24 1.60
C GLU A 73 7.46 -13.57 2.29
N VAL A 74 7.74 -12.30 2.01
CA VAL A 74 8.89 -11.59 2.57
C VAL A 74 8.78 -11.38 4.08
N THR A 75 7.58 -11.43 4.62
CA THR A 75 7.32 -11.29 6.07
C THR A 75 7.15 -12.63 6.78
N ASP A 76 7.51 -13.75 6.16
CA ASP A 76 7.29 -15.11 6.69
C ASP A 76 5.82 -15.35 7.12
N GLY A 77 4.86 -14.74 6.42
CA GLY A 77 3.43 -14.85 6.71
C GLY A 77 2.93 -13.97 7.87
N LEU A 78 3.77 -13.15 8.48
CA LEU A 78 3.37 -12.23 9.57
C LEU A 78 2.37 -11.17 9.08
N MET A 79 2.41 -10.83 7.78
CA MET A 79 1.47 -9.92 7.16
C MET A 79 0.62 -10.66 6.13
N ASP A 80 -0.61 -10.95 6.48
CA ASP A 80 -1.57 -11.60 5.59
C ASP A 80 -2.62 -10.62 5.08
N TYR A 81 -2.38 -10.07 3.89
CA TYR A 81 -3.33 -9.18 3.20
C TYR A 81 -4.17 -9.89 2.13
N ARG A 82 -4.13 -11.22 2.04
CA ARG A 82 -4.96 -11.99 1.10
C ARG A 82 -6.45 -11.70 1.25
N GLY A 83 -6.87 -11.18 2.41
CA GLY A 83 -8.20 -10.65 2.66
C GLY A 83 -8.52 -9.31 1.98
N GLY A 84 -7.55 -8.66 1.34
CA GLY A 84 -7.75 -7.46 0.51
C GLY A 84 -8.15 -6.19 1.28
N ARG A 85 -7.71 -6.03 2.53
CA ARG A 85 -8.03 -4.83 3.32
C ARG A 85 -7.04 -3.69 3.17
N GLU A 86 -5.82 -3.97 2.68
CA GLU A 86 -4.77 -2.95 2.63
C GLU A 86 -3.97 -3.01 1.33
N SER A 87 -3.62 -1.84 0.84
CA SER A 87 -2.88 -1.65 -0.39
C SER A 87 -1.87 -0.51 -0.19
N PRO A 88 -0.66 -0.61 -0.75
CA PRO A 88 0.30 0.49 -0.72
C PRO A 88 -0.20 1.71 -1.49
N ALA A 89 -1.02 1.50 -2.51
CA ALA A 89 -1.67 2.56 -3.28
C ALA A 89 -2.97 3.03 -2.61
N TYR A 90 -2.94 3.24 -1.30
CA TYR A 90 -4.05 3.79 -0.56
C TYR A 90 -3.94 5.32 -0.60
N LEU A 91 -4.73 5.94 -1.46
CA LEU A 91 -4.76 7.39 -1.58
C LEU A 91 -6.07 7.93 -1.06
N ASN A 92 -6.03 8.52 0.11
CA ASN A 92 -7.10 9.39 0.56
C ASN A 92 -7.01 10.77 -0.09
N THR A 93 -5.84 11.10 -0.69
CA THR A 93 -5.59 12.40 -1.30
C THR A 93 -4.38 12.31 -2.22
N LEU A 94 -4.38 13.05 -3.33
CA LEU A 94 -3.24 13.13 -4.25
C LEU A 94 -2.10 14.01 -3.72
N ASP A 95 -2.39 14.89 -2.76
CA ASP A 95 -1.45 15.89 -2.23
C ASP A 95 -1.30 15.84 -0.70
N GLY A 96 -1.89 14.84 -0.06
CA GLY A 96 -1.81 14.66 1.40
C GLY A 96 -2.60 15.67 2.23
N LYS A 97 -3.41 16.53 1.60
CA LYS A 97 -4.01 17.67 2.31
C LYS A 97 -5.46 17.51 2.70
N GLU A 98 -6.27 16.77 1.94
CA GLU A 98 -7.69 16.64 2.30
C GLU A 98 -8.29 15.30 1.86
N VAL A 99 -9.18 14.81 2.69
CA VAL A 99 -10.04 13.67 2.36
C VAL A 99 -10.99 14.07 1.25
N ILE A 100 -11.16 13.23 0.24
CA ILE A 100 -12.09 13.47 -0.86
C ILE A 100 -13.51 13.50 -0.31
N HIS A 101 -14.17 14.64 -0.40
CA HIS A 101 -15.50 14.84 0.15
C HIS A 101 -16.53 15.11 -0.94
N THR A 102 -17.72 14.59 -0.73
CA THR A 102 -18.91 14.95 -1.51
C THR A 102 -20.11 15.08 -0.58
N GLU A 103 -20.88 16.13 -0.77
CA GLU A 103 -22.08 16.39 -0.01
C GLU A 103 -23.31 15.91 -0.78
N PHE A 104 -24.18 15.18 -0.10
CA PHE A 104 -25.51 14.81 -0.57
C PHE A 104 -26.56 15.49 0.29
N MET A 105 -27.38 16.34 -0.33
CA MET A 105 -28.41 17.14 0.33
C MET A 105 -29.79 16.70 -0.12
N GLY A 106 -30.66 16.35 0.83
CA GLY A 106 -32.01 15.94 0.54
C GLY A 106 -32.94 17.07 0.03
N GLU A 107 -32.50 18.31 0.18
CA GLU A 107 -33.16 19.50 -0.35
C GLU A 107 -32.90 19.72 -1.86
N ARG A 108 -31.89 19.04 -2.39
CA ARG A 108 -31.51 19.08 -3.82
C ARG A 108 -32.09 17.88 -4.57
N PRO A 109 -32.39 18.02 -5.88
CA PRO A 109 -32.63 16.89 -6.74
C PRO A 109 -31.46 15.90 -6.69
N MET A 110 -31.75 14.59 -6.78
CA MET A 110 -30.69 13.56 -6.73
C MET A 110 -29.71 13.68 -7.89
N GLU A 111 -30.19 14.17 -9.03
CA GLU A 111 -29.38 14.41 -10.23
C GLU A 111 -28.28 15.45 -9.99
N GLU A 112 -28.55 16.50 -9.21
CA GLU A 112 -27.54 17.49 -8.84
C GLU A 112 -26.51 16.92 -7.87
N ASN A 113 -26.94 16.14 -6.86
CA ASN A 113 -26.05 15.46 -5.96
C ASN A 113 -25.12 14.49 -6.70
N ILE A 114 -25.65 13.74 -7.69
CA ILE A 114 -24.84 12.84 -8.51
C ILE A 114 -23.92 13.60 -9.46
N ALA A 115 -24.31 14.78 -9.97
CA ALA A 115 -23.42 15.61 -10.77
C ALA A 115 -22.20 16.12 -9.95
N ASP A 116 -22.38 16.43 -8.66
CA ASP A 116 -21.29 16.79 -7.77
C ASP A 116 -20.39 15.58 -7.48
N PHE A 117 -20.98 14.39 -7.27
CA PHE A 117 -20.25 13.15 -7.13
C PHE A 117 -19.45 12.80 -8.41
N ASP A 118 -20.02 12.94 -9.60
CA ASP A 118 -19.34 12.76 -10.89
C ASP A 118 -18.15 13.72 -11.04
N ARG A 119 -18.33 14.97 -10.65
CA ARG A 119 -17.25 15.97 -10.69
C ARG A 119 -16.10 15.58 -9.78
N MET A 120 -16.39 15.18 -8.56
CA MET A 120 -15.40 14.66 -7.61
C MET A 120 -14.73 13.39 -8.15
N TYR A 121 -15.51 12.43 -8.65
CA TYR A 121 -14.98 11.20 -9.24
C TYR A 121 -13.98 11.49 -10.36
N LYS A 122 -14.34 12.36 -11.30
CA LYS A 122 -13.47 12.72 -12.44
C LYS A 122 -12.23 13.48 -11.99
N LYS A 123 -12.38 14.40 -11.04
CA LYS A 123 -11.29 15.26 -10.59
C LYS A 123 -10.31 14.54 -9.67
N GLU A 124 -10.79 13.67 -8.78
CA GLU A 124 -9.97 13.10 -7.71
C GLU A 124 -9.76 11.58 -7.90
N VAL A 125 -10.84 10.81 -8.06
CA VAL A 125 -10.76 9.34 -8.09
C VAL A 125 -10.10 8.83 -9.38
N LEU A 126 -10.46 9.37 -10.54
CA LEU A 126 -9.85 8.98 -11.82
C LEU A 126 -8.36 9.30 -11.85
N GLN A 127 -7.93 10.41 -11.27
CA GLN A 127 -6.50 10.75 -11.22
C GLN A 127 -5.70 9.70 -10.44
N VAL A 128 -6.27 9.14 -9.35
CA VAL A 128 -5.66 8.01 -8.63
C VAL A 128 -5.51 6.82 -9.56
N PHE A 129 -6.60 6.40 -10.22
CA PHE A 129 -6.58 5.25 -11.09
C PHE A 129 -5.68 5.43 -12.32
N ASP A 130 -5.58 6.65 -12.84
CA ASP A 130 -4.70 6.99 -13.96
C ASP A 130 -3.20 6.95 -13.60
N LYS A 131 -2.85 7.13 -12.34
CA LYS A 131 -1.47 7.04 -11.85
C LYS A 131 -1.00 5.60 -11.63
N PHE A 132 -1.92 4.65 -11.51
CA PHE A 132 -1.64 3.24 -11.21
C PHE A 132 -2.27 2.32 -12.25
N LYS A 133 -1.72 2.36 -13.48
CA LYS A 133 -2.19 1.54 -14.61
C LYS A 133 -1.46 0.21 -14.72
N THR A 134 -0.29 0.11 -14.11
CA THR A 134 0.55 -1.08 -14.16
C THR A 134 0.83 -1.59 -12.76
N THR A 135 1.16 -2.87 -12.66
CA THR A 135 1.60 -3.49 -11.41
C THR A 135 2.87 -2.81 -10.89
N LYS A 136 3.78 -2.44 -11.78
CA LYS A 136 5.00 -1.69 -11.47
C LYS A 136 4.71 -0.33 -10.83
N ASP A 137 3.69 0.39 -11.30
CA ASP A 137 3.27 1.66 -10.68
C ASP A 137 2.91 1.48 -9.21
N VAL A 138 2.21 0.39 -8.88
CA VAL A 138 1.83 0.06 -7.51
C VAL A 138 3.05 -0.33 -6.68
N PHE A 139 3.97 -1.14 -7.22
CA PHE A 139 5.18 -1.59 -6.53
C PHE A 139 6.11 -0.44 -6.16
N LEU A 140 6.27 0.54 -7.06
CA LEU A 140 7.15 1.69 -6.85
C LEU A 140 6.45 2.90 -6.21
N CYS A 141 5.15 2.80 -5.95
CA CYS A 141 4.37 3.87 -5.32
C CYS A 141 5.03 4.44 -4.04
N PRO A 142 5.55 3.62 -3.10
CA PRO A 142 6.15 4.14 -1.88
C PRO A 142 7.38 5.03 -2.09
N LEU A 143 8.03 4.98 -3.26
CA LEU A 143 9.21 5.80 -3.59
C LEU A 143 8.85 7.15 -4.22
N ARG A 144 7.59 7.39 -4.53
CA ARG A 144 7.15 8.65 -5.14
C ARG A 144 6.92 9.68 -4.05
N GLU A 145 7.61 10.84 -4.11
CA GLU A 145 7.51 11.92 -3.12
C GLU A 145 6.07 12.37 -2.88
N GLU A 146 5.25 12.40 -3.92
CA GLU A 146 3.86 12.81 -3.86
C GLU A 146 2.97 11.89 -2.99
N PHE A 147 3.43 10.67 -2.71
CA PHE A 147 2.74 9.70 -1.87
C PHE A 147 3.39 9.52 -0.50
N PHE A 148 4.56 10.10 -0.30
CA PHE A 148 5.27 10.05 0.97
C PHE A 148 4.65 11.02 1.97
N ASN A 149 3.57 10.59 2.62
CA ASN A 149 3.01 11.31 3.75
C ASN A 149 3.51 10.66 5.05
N PRO A 150 4.32 11.35 5.87
CA PRO A 150 4.82 10.81 7.13
C PRO A 150 3.70 10.49 8.14
N TYR A 151 2.50 11.02 7.92
CA TYR A 151 1.30 10.72 8.72
C TYR A 151 0.48 9.55 8.16
N ASN A 152 0.86 9.00 7.00
CA ASN A 152 0.21 7.82 6.47
C ASN A 152 0.51 6.60 7.36
N ARG A 153 -0.50 5.75 7.49
CA ARG A 153 -0.57 4.61 8.39
C ARG A 153 0.66 3.70 8.31
N PRO A 154 1.06 3.10 9.44
CA PRO A 154 2.28 2.28 9.55
C PRO A 154 2.41 1.15 8.50
N TYR A 155 1.32 0.73 7.90
CA TYR A 155 1.30 -0.36 6.90
C TYR A 155 2.02 -0.03 5.59
N VAL A 156 1.99 1.22 5.14
CA VAL A 156 2.73 1.64 3.92
C VAL A 156 4.23 1.44 4.12
N TRP A 157 4.71 1.54 5.34
CA TRP A 157 6.13 1.45 5.64
C TRP A 157 6.76 0.09 5.35
N TYR A 158 6.00 -1.00 5.45
CA TYR A 158 6.50 -2.34 5.12
C TYR A 158 6.68 -2.56 3.61
N TYR A 159 6.01 -1.76 2.78
CA TYR A 159 6.19 -1.80 1.32
C TYR A 159 7.42 -0.99 0.86
N VAL A 160 7.93 -0.05 1.65
CA VAL A 160 9.08 0.79 1.28
C VAL A 160 10.33 -0.04 0.99
N PRO A 161 10.75 -1.00 1.85
CA PRO A 161 11.90 -1.85 1.55
C PRO A 161 11.72 -2.68 0.26
N LEU A 162 10.49 -3.14 -0.02
CA LEU A 162 10.19 -3.87 -1.25
C LEU A 162 10.27 -2.95 -2.47
N ALA A 163 9.77 -1.71 -2.36
CA ALA A 163 9.87 -0.74 -3.46
C ALA A 163 11.34 -0.42 -3.80
N PHE A 164 12.21 -0.24 -2.79
CA PHE A 164 13.65 -0.11 -3.01
C PHE A 164 14.24 -1.38 -3.64
N TYR A 165 13.85 -2.58 -3.17
CA TYR A 165 14.30 -3.83 -3.75
C TYR A 165 13.93 -3.93 -5.24
N PHE A 166 12.68 -3.65 -5.62
CA PHE A 166 12.24 -3.67 -7.01
C PHE A 166 12.89 -2.59 -7.87
N ASN A 167 13.31 -1.48 -7.26
CA ASN A 167 14.06 -0.43 -7.95
C ASN A 167 15.58 -0.69 -7.99
N SER A 168 16.04 -1.87 -7.55
CA SER A 168 17.46 -2.26 -7.48
C SER A 168 18.31 -1.41 -6.53
N GLU A 169 17.68 -0.72 -5.58
CA GLU A 169 18.33 0.13 -4.58
C GLU A 169 18.48 -0.61 -3.24
N PHE A 170 19.24 -1.73 -3.26
CA PHE A 170 19.30 -2.68 -2.13
C PHE A 170 19.82 -2.04 -0.84
N ASP A 171 20.84 -1.19 -0.92
CA ASP A 171 21.40 -0.53 0.27
C ASP A 171 20.36 0.37 0.94
N LYS A 172 19.57 1.12 0.17
CA LYS A 172 18.49 1.94 0.71
C LYS A 172 17.39 1.12 1.37
N ALA A 173 17.11 -0.09 0.86
CA ALA A 173 16.17 -0.99 1.51
C ALA A 173 16.63 -1.36 2.93
N PHE A 174 17.92 -1.69 3.10
CA PHE A 174 18.48 -2.06 4.40
C PHE A 174 18.65 -0.85 5.33
N GLU A 175 19.07 0.31 4.82
CA GLU A 175 19.12 1.55 5.58
C GLU A 175 17.74 1.89 6.16
N TYR A 176 16.69 1.86 5.33
CA TYR A 176 15.33 2.10 5.79
C TYR A 176 14.88 1.10 6.87
N ILE A 177 15.12 -0.20 6.66
CA ILE A 177 14.79 -1.22 7.65
C ILE A 177 15.50 -0.94 8.98
N GLN A 178 16.79 -0.58 8.94
CA GLN A 178 17.56 -0.29 10.14
C GLN A 178 17.03 0.93 10.88
N GLU A 179 16.72 2.01 10.17
CA GLU A 179 16.10 3.20 10.77
C GLU A 179 14.79 2.88 11.48
N ARG A 180 13.95 2.04 10.86
CA ARG A 180 12.67 1.63 11.46
C ARG A 180 12.88 0.77 12.71
N LEU A 181 13.80 -0.19 12.68
CA LEU A 181 14.15 -1.00 13.84
C LEU A 181 14.69 -0.14 15.00
N ASP A 182 15.56 0.83 14.69
CA ASP A 182 16.12 1.74 15.71
C ASP A 182 15.02 2.57 16.39
N ILE A 183 14.00 3.01 15.63
CA ILE A 183 12.85 3.71 16.20
C ILE A 183 12.09 2.81 17.17
N GLU A 184 11.77 1.59 16.76
CA GLU A 184 11.00 0.65 17.60
C GLU A 184 11.79 0.23 18.86
N TYR A 185 13.09 0.00 18.74
CA TYR A 185 13.94 -0.30 19.91
C TYR A 185 14.01 0.88 20.90
N LYS A 186 14.12 2.12 20.41
CA LYS A 186 14.06 3.32 21.27
C LYS A 186 12.69 3.48 21.94
N MET A 187 11.60 3.10 21.25
CA MET A 187 10.27 3.12 21.85
C MET A 187 10.15 2.09 23.00
N ILE A 188 10.67 0.87 22.79
CA ILE A 188 10.71 -0.16 23.83
C ILE A 188 11.60 0.29 25.02
N GLU A 189 12.75 0.86 24.76
CA GLU A 189 13.64 1.38 25.80
C GLU A 189 12.96 2.45 26.66
N ARG A 190 12.20 3.35 26.03
CA ARG A 190 11.56 4.48 26.70
C ARG A 190 10.27 4.11 27.43
N PHE A 191 9.45 3.24 26.86
CA PHE A 191 8.08 2.96 27.33
C PHE A 191 7.88 1.51 27.79
N GLY A 192 8.91 0.68 27.68
CA GLY A 192 8.83 -0.77 27.92
C GLY A 192 8.30 -1.55 26.70
N PRO A 193 8.44 -2.89 26.75
CA PRO A 193 7.98 -3.74 25.68
C PRO A 193 6.45 -3.70 25.57
N HIS A 194 5.94 -3.51 24.36
CA HIS A 194 4.52 -3.57 24.03
C HIS A 194 4.29 -4.34 22.72
N GLU A 195 3.14 -4.95 22.61
CA GLU A 195 2.83 -5.91 21.55
C GLU A 195 3.04 -5.34 20.15
N SER A 196 2.58 -4.10 19.87
CA SER A 196 2.70 -3.49 18.54
C SER A 196 4.16 -3.25 18.13
N ALA A 197 5.03 -2.78 19.02
CA ALA A 197 6.44 -2.60 18.69
C ALA A 197 7.14 -3.94 18.46
N THR A 198 6.86 -4.96 19.29
CA THR A 198 7.40 -6.30 19.10
C THR A 198 6.96 -6.89 17.75
N GLN A 199 5.69 -6.73 17.39
CA GLN A 199 5.19 -7.18 16.09
C GLN A 199 5.89 -6.45 14.94
N THR A 200 6.05 -5.13 15.02
CA THR A 200 6.74 -4.33 14.01
C THR A 200 8.19 -4.76 13.83
N ILE A 201 8.91 -5.00 14.93
CA ILE A 201 10.29 -5.51 14.89
C ILE A 201 10.34 -6.86 14.18
N ASN A 202 9.47 -7.81 14.55
CA ASN A 202 9.44 -9.13 13.93
C ASN A 202 9.21 -9.05 12.41
N ILE A 203 8.32 -8.15 11.95
CA ILE A 203 8.06 -7.94 10.53
C ILE A 203 9.32 -7.41 9.82
N TYR A 204 9.96 -6.36 10.33
CA TYR A 204 11.15 -5.80 9.69
C TYR A 204 12.34 -6.76 9.71
N GLU A 205 12.50 -7.56 10.75
CA GLU A 205 13.54 -8.60 10.79
C GLU A 205 13.27 -9.71 9.77
N ALA A 206 12.01 -10.11 9.59
CA ALA A 206 11.64 -11.06 8.54
C ALA A 206 11.94 -10.49 7.14
N ILE A 207 11.53 -9.24 6.87
CA ILE A 207 11.84 -8.56 5.61
C ILE A 207 13.35 -8.50 5.39
N ARG A 208 14.12 -8.07 6.38
CA ARG A 208 15.59 -7.97 6.31
C ARG A 208 16.24 -9.30 5.95
N LYS A 209 15.84 -10.37 6.65
CA LYS A 209 16.34 -11.73 6.42
C LYS A 209 16.03 -12.20 4.99
N ASN A 210 14.79 -12.07 4.57
CA ASN A 210 14.34 -12.58 3.29
C ASN A 210 14.88 -11.77 2.11
N LEU A 211 14.97 -10.44 2.21
CA LEU A 211 15.61 -9.62 1.18
C LEU A 211 17.09 -9.97 1.01
N LYS A 212 17.84 -10.21 2.11
CA LYS A 212 19.24 -10.69 2.00
C LYS A 212 19.34 -12.00 1.23
N GLN A 213 18.46 -12.94 1.49
CA GLN A 213 18.39 -14.20 0.77
C GLN A 213 18.06 -14.00 -0.70
N TRP A 214 17.04 -13.21 -1.01
CA TRP A 214 16.59 -12.94 -2.38
C TRP A 214 17.69 -12.25 -3.23
N ILE A 215 18.44 -11.33 -2.63
CA ILE A 215 19.57 -10.68 -3.29
C ILE A 215 20.68 -11.69 -3.56
N ALA A 216 21.03 -12.54 -2.59
CA ALA A 216 22.05 -13.56 -2.76
C ALA A 216 21.69 -14.60 -3.84
N GLU A 217 20.41 -14.93 -3.95
CA GLU A 217 19.86 -15.84 -4.97
C GLU A 217 19.57 -15.15 -6.32
N ARG A 218 19.74 -13.83 -6.41
CA ARG A 218 19.36 -13.00 -7.57
C ARG A 218 17.91 -13.22 -7.96
N ARG A 219 17.04 -13.32 -6.98
CA ARG A 219 15.63 -13.58 -7.20
C ARG A 219 14.96 -12.42 -7.90
N GLN A 220 14.24 -12.71 -8.96
CA GLN A 220 13.47 -11.74 -9.73
C GLN A 220 12.00 -12.15 -9.78
N PHE A 221 11.14 -11.16 -9.95
CA PHE A 221 9.71 -11.37 -10.12
C PHE A 221 9.31 -10.81 -11.49
N LYS A 222 8.46 -11.54 -12.19
CA LYS A 222 7.86 -11.03 -13.42
C LYS A 222 6.76 -10.04 -13.02
N ILE A 223 6.98 -8.76 -13.34
CA ILE A 223 6.08 -7.65 -13.04
C ILE A 223 5.75 -6.97 -14.36
N ASP A 224 4.48 -7.03 -14.76
CA ASP A 224 4.06 -6.69 -16.12
C ASP A 224 4.88 -7.51 -17.14
N ASP A 225 5.64 -6.87 -18.03
CA ASP A 225 6.49 -7.55 -19.02
C ASP A 225 7.99 -7.52 -18.64
N GLU A 226 8.34 -7.13 -17.43
CA GLU A 226 9.72 -6.99 -16.96
C GLU A 226 10.03 -7.99 -15.83
N TYR A 227 11.33 -8.30 -15.65
CA TYR A 227 11.82 -9.02 -14.47
C TYR A 227 12.52 -8.05 -13.53
N LEU A 228 11.97 -7.86 -12.33
CA LEU A 228 12.49 -6.95 -11.30
C LEU A 228 12.89 -7.72 -10.03
N PRO A 229 13.93 -7.29 -9.33
CA PRO A 229 14.85 -6.18 -9.64
C PRO A 229 15.82 -6.50 -10.78
N ILE A 230 16.46 -5.46 -11.34
CA ILE A 230 17.55 -5.62 -12.30
C ILE A 230 18.85 -5.75 -11.53
N PHE A 231 19.55 -6.88 -11.71
CA PHE A 231 20.87 -7.11 -11.11
C PHE A 231 21.97 -6.74 -12.09
N ASN A 232 22.71 -5.68 -11.78
CA ASN A 232 23.91 -5.32 -12.53
C ASN A 232 25.07 -6.25 -12.17
N GLU A 233 25.85 -6.70 -13.15
CA GLU A 233 26.97 -7.64 -12.91
C GLU A 233 28.03 -7.09 -11.94
N GLN A 234 28.26 -5.77 -11.93
CA GLN A 234 29.24 -5.13 -11.06
C GLN A 234 28.80 -5.08 -9.58
N GLU A 235 27.53 -4.83 -9.31
CA GLU A 235 26.99 -4.79 -7.93
C GLU A 235 26.90 -6.18 -7.32
N ALA A 236 26.60 -7.19 -8.15
CA ALA A 236 26.55 -8.57 -7.69
C ALA A 236 27.91 -9.12 -7.22
N ASN A 237 29.01 -8.67 -7.84
CA ASN A 237 30.35 -9.05 -7.42
C ASN A 237 30.76 -8.39 -6.09
N SER A 238 30.44 -7.12 -5.88
CA SER A 238 30.73 -6.40 -4.64
C SER A 238 29.94 -6.94 -3.43
N LEU A 239 28.68 -7.29 -3.61
CA LEU A 239 27.84 -7.91 -2.58
C LEU A 239 28.29 -9.34 -2.26
N SER A 240 28.67 -10.13 -3.27
CA SER A 240 29.24 -11.46 -3.07
C SER A 240 30.55 -11.42 -2.32
N GLU A 241 31.42 -10.47 -2.63
CA GLU A 241 32.69 -10.25 -1.92
C GLU A 241 32.47 -9.78 -0.46
N SER A 242 31.50 -8.89 -0.25
CA SER A 242 31.15 -8.41 1.09
C SER A 242 30.56 -9.53 1.97
N LEU A 243 29.70 -10.38 1.40
CA LEU A 243 29.12 -11.54 2.09
C LEU A 243 30.18 -12.61 2.37
N GLN A 244 31.15 -12.84 1.44
CA GLN A 244 32.28 -13.75 1.68
C GLN A 244 33.21 -13.20 2.76
N LYS A 245 33.50 -11.89 2.78
CA LYS A 245 34.26 -11.25 3.84
C LYS A 245 33.60 -11.40 5.21
N MET A 246 32.28 -11.16 5.29
CA MET A 246 31.52 -11.36 6.55
C MET A 246 31.53 -12.81 7.01
N LYS A 247 31.32 -13.78 6.12
CA LYS A 247 31.42 -15.21 6.46
C LYS A 247 32.82 -15.60 6.96
N SER A 248 33.87 -15.01 6.37
CA SER A 248 35.25 -15.22 6.80
C SER A 248 35.52 -14.64 8.19
N ILE A 249 34.98 -13.47 8.51
CA ILE A 249 35.12 -12.82 9.84
C ILE A 249 34.37 -13.62 10.90
N VAL A 250 33.13 -14.01 10.64
CA VAL A 250 32.33 -14.83 11.56
C VAL A 250 32.98 -16.20 11.79
N GLY A 251 33.50 -16.83 10.72
CA GLY A 251 34.21 -18.11 10.83
C GLY A 251 35.55 -18.03 11.59
N LYS A 252 36.18 -16.85 11.67
CA LYS A 252 37.36 -16.61 12.48
C LYS A 252 37.01 -16.34 13.94
N LEU A 253 35.91 -15.66 14.21
CA LEU A 253 35.43 -15.42 15.59
C LEU A 253 34.98 -16.72 16.28
N LEU A 254 34.30 -17.63 15.53
CA LEU A 254 33.84 -18.91 16.05
C LEU A 254 34.98 -19.96 16.22
N LYS A 255 36.18 -19.70 15.68
CA LYS A 255 37.36 -20.61 15.87
C LYS A 255 38.31 -20.15 16.97
N ASN A 256 38.07 -18.98 17.54
CA ASN A 256 38.86 -18.42 18.64
C ASN A 256 38.16 -18.52 20.02
N GLU A 257 37.05 -19.24 20.10
CA GLU A 257 36.45 -19.76 21.31
C GLU A 257 36.78 -21.26 21.45
#